data_0c06b1993416f5dbdf2be4e9bae1581f
#
_entry.id   0c06b1993416f5dbdf2be4e9bae1581f
#
_cell.length_a   1.000
_cell.length_b   1.000
_cell.length_c   1.000
_cell.angle_alpha   90.00
_cell.angle_beta   90.00
_cell.angle_gamma   90.00
#
_symmetry.space_group_name_H-M   'P 1'
#
loop_
_entity.id
_entity.type
_entity.pdbx_description
1 polymer ?
#
loop_
_entity_poly.entity_id
_entity_poly.type
_entity_poly.pdbx_seq_one_letter_code
_entity_poly.pdbx_strand_id
1 'polypeptide(L)'
;MIVRSLSNLSTPSKRQQPVLFARNPKMTSATSLLFFAIHLAYISTGNCLESAFVKLECKTEYHGVYGQQLILGCIVKPVVVDVTIITVTWKRMGAADKADANLLEYHKEKRELTPGFKFAEPSWNKTNMNVSLLLTNTKMADKGQYECMVTTDVGIATATISLSVTAKYKTPTMSCLPETNIKENTDVTIFCNSTGGHQTGLIWWFDEFGSNWTRSAELVAKETDDGLFSLSSQFTVLKATSSYTNYTCKVLNVNGAEEGMASFVIQFASRDLGIKSDHLNIVSTTNWLAPVAVIGSLIIGLLAALLFFKRRSAQRARRQSTFPLMSGHQQIPGMINMLRQEV
;
A
#
# COMPACT_ATOMS: atom_id res chain seq x y z
N MET A 1 -26.89 -54.33 -26.58
CA MET A 1 -26.29 -54.88 -27.80
C MET A 1 -24.79 -54.65 -27.65
N ILE A 2 -24.06 -55.70 -27.18
CA ILE A 2 -23.37 -56.70 -28.00
C ILE A 2 -22.23 -56.03 -28.79
N VAL A 3 -20.92 -56.32 -28.70
CA VAL A 3 -20.13 -57.51 -28.33
C VAL A 3 -18.65 -57.07 -28.35
N ARG A 4 -17.85 -57.49 -27.36
CA ARG A 4 -16.60 -58.25 -27.38
C ARG A 4 -15.71 -58.15 -28.63
N SER A 5 -14.37 -58.00 -28.44
CA SER A 5 -13.51 -59.20 -28.51
C SER A 5 -12.04 -58.90 -28.18
N LEU A 6 -11.51 -59.76 -27.37
CA LEU A 6 -10.16 -60.14 -27.03
C LEU A 6 -9.33 -60.63 -28.21
N SER A 7 -7.98 -60.49 -28.13
CA SER A 7 -7.01 -61.55 -28.40
C SER A 7 -5.60 -61.02 -28.20
N ASN A 8 -4.90 -61.38 -27.18
CA ASN A 8 -3.85 -62.39 -26.94
C ASN A 8 -2.92 -62.70 -28.10
N LEU A 9 -1.64 -62.71 -27.84
CA LEU A 9 -0.55 -63.71 -28.03
C LEU A 9 0.76 -62.97 -28.14
N SER A 10 1.68 -63.19 -27.32
CA SER A 10 2.64 -64.28 -27.00
C SER A 10 4.06 -63.89 -27.40
N THR A 11 4.93 -63.95 -26.41
CA THR A 11 6.40 -63.97 -26.48
C THR A 11 6.96 -65.16 -27.30
N PRO A 12 8.18 -65.07 -27.81
CA PRO A 12 9.17 -66.00 -27.29
C PRO A 12 10.56 -65.43 -26.96
N SER A 13 11.10 -66.07 -25.96
CA SER A 13 12.47 -66.20 -25.53
C SER A 13 13.47 -66.53 -26.64
N LYS A 14 14.66 -65.89 -26.64
CA LYS A 14 15.92 -66.53 -27.13
C LYS A 14 17.17 -65.96 -26.38
N ARG A 15 17.73 -66.84 -25.54
CA ARG A 15 19.06 -67.39 -25.49
C ARG A 15 20.25 -66.42 -25.45
N GLN A 16 20.84 -66.45 -24.28
CA GLN A 16 22.22 -66.01 -23.97
C GLN A 16 23.28 -66.71 -24.82
N GLN A 17 24.25 -65.96 -25.27
CA GLN A 17 25.61 -66.51 -25.60
C GLN A 17 26.68 -65.55 -24.99
N PRO A 18 27.78 -66.07 -24.49
CA PRO A 18 28.75 -65.27 -23.74
C PRO A 18 29.78 -64.67 -24.75
N VAL A 19 30.02 -63.37 -24.59
CA VAL A 19 31.07 -62.67 -25.32
C VAL A 19 32.28 -62.49 -24.39
N LEU A 20 33.39 -62.94 -24.89
CA LEU A 20 34.69 -62.93 -24.26
C LEU A 20 35.15 -61.59 -23.74
N PHE A 21 35.75 -61.64 -22.56
CA PHE A 21 36.53 -60.59 -21.95
C PHE A 21 37.74 -60.23 -22.84
N ALA A 22 37.70 -59.04 -23.43
CA ALA A 22 38.90 -58.36 -23.93
C ALA A 22 39.48 -57.54 -22.76
N ARG A 23 40.67 -57.95 -22.38
CA ARG A 23 41.51 -57.37 -21.34
C ARG A 23 42.00 -55.98 -21.78
N ASN A 24 41.45 -54.91 -21.26
CA ASN A 24 41.98 -53.57 -21.49
C ASN A 24 43.28 -53.33 -20.72
N PRO A 25 44.27 -52.68 -21.36
CA PRO A 25 45.54 -52.36 -20.72
C PRO A 25 45.32 -51.38 -19.57
N LYS A 26 45.93 -51.62 -18.43
CA LYS A 26 46.00 -50.74 -17.28
C LYS A 26 46.59 -49.38 -17.68
N MET A 27 45.79 -48.38 -17.88
CA MET A 27 46.26 -47.00 -17.87
C MET A 27 46.77 -46.66 -16.45
N THR A 28 48.01 -46.28 -16.38
CA THR A 28 48.72 -45.97 -15.15
C THR A 28 48.04 -44.73 -14.50
N SER A 29 47.84 -44.80 -13.21
CA SER A 29 47.15 -43.84 -12.36
C SER A 29 47.57 -42.34 -12.50
N ALA A 30 48.76 -42.11 -13.06
CA ALA A 30 49.33 -40.77 -13.25
C ALA A 30 48.67 -39.98 -14.38
N THR A 31 48.25 -40.63 -15.48
CA THR A 31 47.60 -39.95 -16.62
C THR A 31 46.17 -39.56 -16.30
N SER A 32 45.45 -40.39 -15.51
CA SER A 32 44.07 -40.06 -15.08
C SER A 32 44.02 -38.87 -14.13
N LEU A 33 45.00 -38.75 -13.22
CA LEU A 33 45.11 -37.61 -12.31
C LEU A 33 45.45 -36.30 -13.05
N LEU A 34 46.25 -36.37 -14.13
CA LEU A 34 46.59 -35.20 -14.97
C LEU A 34 45.35 -34.70 -15.75
N PHE A 35 44.52 -35.59 -16.29
CA PHE A 35 43.26 -35.20 -16.94
C PHE A 35 42.26 -34.59 -15.98
N PHE A 36 42.13 -35.12 -14.76
CA PHE A 36 41.30 -34.54 -13.72
C PHE A 36 41.80 -33.18 -13.23
N ALA A 37 43.12 -33.00 -13.10
CA ALA A 37 43.72 -31.73 -12.70
C ALA A 37 43.55 -30.66 -13.81
N ILE A 38 43.66 -31.04 -15.09
CA ILE A 38 43.40 -30.13 -16.21
C ILE A 38 41.91 -29.77 -16.31
N HIS A 39 40.97 -30.71 -16.11
CA HIS A 39 39.55 -30.40 -16.07
C HIS A 39 39.16 -29.51 -14.87
N LEU A 40 39.74 -29.74 -13.70
CA LEU A 40 39.53 -28.84 -12.54
C LEU A 40 40.14 -27.45 -12.76
N ALA A 41 41.25 -27.32 -13.44
CA ALA A 41 41.85 -26.05 -13.81
C ALA A 41 40.99 -25.29 -14.86
N TYR A 42 40.35 -26.00 -15.81
CA TYR A 42 39.41 -25.39 -16.77
C TYR A 42 38.10 -24.94 -16.11
N ILE A 43 37.64 -25.60 -15.03
CA ILE A 43 36.46 -25.19 -14.31
C ILE A 43 36.73 -23.96 -13.39
N SER A 44 37.97 -23.82 -12.91
CA SER A 44 38.33 -22.68 -12.05
C SER A 44 38.68 -21.38 -12.81
N THR A 45 38.81 -21.38 -14.13
CA THR A 45 39.08 -20.18 -14.91
C THR A 45 37.83 -19.51 -15.50
N GLY A 46 36.67 -20.04 -15.17
CA GLY A 46 35.36 -19.49 -15.61
C GLY A 46 34.83 -18.30 -14.75
N ASN A 47 35.53 -17.88 -13.71
CA ASN A 47 35.22 -16.59 -13.08
C ASN A 47 35.87 -15.50 -13.93
N CYS A 48 35.19 -15.10 -15.00
CA CYS A 48 35.36 -13.79 -15.59
C CYS A 48 35.11 -12.80 -14.44
N LEU A 49 36.20 -12.23 -13.92
CA LEU A 49 36.12 -11.10 -13.01
C LEU A 49 35.53 -9.97 -13.86
N GLU A 50 34.21 -9.87 -13.88
CA GLU A 50 33.50 -8.77 -14.48
C GLU A 50 33.89 -7.54 -13.66
N SER A 51 34.99 -6.90 -14.01
CA SER A 51 35.37 -5.60 -13.51
C SER A 51 34.35 -4.60 -14.11
N ALA A 52 33.14 -4.64 -13.60
CA ALA A 52 32.12 -3.69 -13.99
C ALA A 52 32.59 -2.31 -13.56
N PHE A 53 33.05 -1.48 -14.50
CA PHE A 53 33.40 -0.08 -14.27
C PHE A 53 32.18 0.75 -13.89
N VAL A 54 30.99 0.17 -14.04
CA VAL A 54 29.70 0.77 -13.67
C VAL A 54 28.82 -0.28 -13.01
N LYS A 55 28.07 0.10 -11.97
CA LYS A 55 27.07 -0.71 -11.29
C LYS A 55 25.76 0.05 -11.20
N LEU A 56 24.65 -0.68 -11.14
CA LEU A 56 23.35 -0.13 -10.77
C LEU A 56 23.04 -0.49 -9.32
N GLU A 57 22.75 0.51 -8.52
CA GLU A 57 22.24 0.37 -7.17
C GLU A 57 20.74 0.62 -7.19
N CYS A 58 19.98 -0.49 -7.20
CA CYS A 58 18.54 -0.49 -7.22
C CYS A 58 18.02 -1.35 -6.08
N LYS A 59 16.92 -0.93 -5.45
CA LYS A 59 16.17 -1.81 -4.54
C LYS A 59 15.48 -2.89 -5.38
N THR A 60 15.57 -4.14 -4.96
CA THR A 60 15.12 -5.31 -5.74
C THR A 60 13.60 -5.54 -5.67
N GLU A 61 12.93 -5.05 -4.62
CA GLU A 61 11.51 -5.29 -4.39
C GLU A 61 10.77 -4.00 -4.05
N TYR A 62 9.63 -3.79 -4.70
CA TYR A 62 8.73 -2.66 -4.48
C TYR A 62 7.31 -3.13 -4.28
N HIS A 63 6.57 -2.37 -3.47
CA HIS A 63 5.14 -2.55 -3.25
C HIS A 63 4.41 -1.27 -3.67
N GLY A 64 3.67 -1.35 -4.76
CA GLY A 64 2.83 -0.27 -5.26
C GLY A 64 1.42 -0.35 -4.69
N VAL A 65 0.76 0.79 -4.61
CA VAL A 65 -0.66 0.90 -4.29
C VAL A 65 -1.39 1.37 -5.54
N TYR A 66 -2.44 0.68 -5.92
CA TYR A 66 -3.26 1.02 -7.08
C TYR A 66 -3.68 2.50 -7.05
N GLY A 67 -3.56 3.16 -8.19
CA GLY A 67 -3.92 4.57 -8.35
C GLY A 67 -2.91 5.57 -7.80
N GLN A 68 -1.84 5.13 -7.12
CA GLN A 68 -0.81 6.00 -6.58
C GLN A 68 0.43 6.06 -7.47
N GLN A 69 1.23 7.10 -7.28
CA GLN A 69 2.54 7.20 -7.90
C GLN A 69 3.53 6.28 -7.18
N LEU A 70 4.47 5.71 -7.95
CA LEU A 70 5.53 4.87 -7.43
C LEU A 70 6.85 5.16 -8.16
N ILE A 71 7.94 5.25 -7.42
CA ILE A 71 9.29 5.39 -7.98
C ILE A 71 10.04 4.07 -7.78
N LEU A 72 10.49 3.46 -8.89
CA LEU A 72 11.45 2.38 -8.88
C LEU A 72 12.85 3.01 -8.90
N GLY A 73 13.47 3.07 -7.73
CA GLY A 73 14.74 3.77 -7.53
C GLY A 73 15.91 2.98 -8.10
N CYS A 74 16.70 3.62 -8.97
CA CYS A 74 17.97 3.11 -9.51
C CYS A 74 18.97 4.23 -9.67
N ILE A 75 20.18 4.00 -9.15
CA ILE A 75 21.29 4.97 -9.23
C ILE A 75 22.47 4.29 -9.90
N VAL A 76 23.04 4.93 -10.90
CA VAL A 76 24.28 4.51 -11.53
C VAL A 76 25.46 4.83 -10.61
N LYS A 77 26.28 3.84 -10.32
CA LYS A 77 27.49 3.97 -9.48
C LYS A 77 28.72 3.68 -10.36
N PRO A 78 29.30 4.71 -10.96
CA PRO A 78 30.56 4.54 -11.70
C PRO A 78 31.74 4.38 -10.73
N VAL A 79 32.73 3.60 -11.14
CA VAL A 79 34.02 3.45 -10.42
C VAL A 79 34.99 4.58 -10.76
N VAL A 80 34.79 5.22 -11.92
CA VAL A 80 35.60 6.33 -12.44
C VAL A 80 34.81 7.63 -12.45
N VAL A 81 35.50 8.77 -12.51
CA VAL A 81 34.89 10.11 -12.58
C VAL A 81 34.49 10.46 -14.02
N ASP A 82 33.63 11.46 -14.19
CA ASP A 82 33.22 12.04 -15.48
C ASP A 82 32.54 11.06 -16.44
N VAL A 83 31.78 10.09 -15.91
CA VAL A 83 31.00 9.11 -16.69
C VAL A 83 29.77 9.75 -17.31
N THR A 84 29.55 9.43 -18.59
CA THR A 84 28.37 9.90 -19.33
C THR A 84 27.46 8.74 -19.71
N ILE A 85 26.17 8.86 -19.46
CA ILE A 85 25.15 7.90 -19.84
C ILE A 85 24.83 8.05 -21.33
N ILE A 86 24.95 6.94 -22.08
CA ILE A 86 24.63 6.87 -23.52
C ILE A 86 23.21 6.40 -23.74
N THR A 87 22.80 5.35 -22.99
CA THR A 87 21.47 4.74 -23.12
C THR A 87 20.92 4.39 -21.72
N VAL A 88 19.64 4.63 -21.51
CA VAL A 88 18.85 4.10 -20.40
C VAL A 88 17.64 3.40 -20.97
N THR A 89 17.44 2.15 -20.61
CA THR A 89 16.28 1.37 -21.03
C THR A 89 15.60 0.77 -19.82
N TRP A 90 14.33 1.05 -19.67
CA TRP A 90 13.45 0.38 -18.72
C TRP A 90 12.47 -0.49 -19.47
N LYS A 91 12.43 -1.78 -19.10
CA LYS A 91 11.51 -2.76 -19.68
C LYS A 91 10.71 -3.42 -18.58
N ARG A 92 9.46 -3.79 -18.87
CA ARG A 92 8.74 -4.78 -18.09
C ARG A 92 8.92 -6.12 -18.77
N MET A 93 9.46 -7.08 -18.02
CA MET A 93 9.69 -8.43 -18.51
C MET A 93 8.35 -9.13 -18.78
N GLY A 94 8.21 -9.71 -19.95
CA GLY A 94 7.02 -10.49 -20.30
C GLY A 94 6.92 -11.77 -19.48
N ALA A 95 5.70 -12.28 -19.24
CA ALA A 95 5.51 -13.66 -18.83
C ALA A 95 5.88 -14.60 -20.00
N ALA A 96 6.07 -15.88 -19.74
CA ALA A 96 6.66 -16.88 -20.67
C ALA A 96 6.15 -16.80 -22.14
N ASP A 97 4.94 -16.30 -22.38
CA ASP A 97 4.33 -16.20 -23.71
C ASP A 97 4.13 -14.75 -24.22
N LYS A 98 4.65 -13.75 -23.50
CA LYS A 98 4.51 -12.33 -23.86
C LYS A 98 5.87 -11.68 -24.03
N ALA A 99 5.98 -10.87 -25.08
CA ALA A 99 7.19 -10.08 -25.29
C ALA A 99 7.39 -9.02 -24.20
N ASP A 100 8.64 -8.67 -23.94
CA ASP A 100 9.02 -7.56 -23.08
C ASP A 100 8.41 -6.24 -23.59
N ALA A 101 7.95 -5.39 -22.69
CA ALA A 101 7.41 -4.10 -23.03
C ALA A 101 8.40 -2.99 -22.67
N ASN A 102 8.84 -2.21 -23.67
CA ASN A 102 9.61 -1.00 -23.42
C ASN A 102 8.74 0.06 -22.76
N LEU A 103 9.21 0.59 -21.64
CA LEU A 103 8.49 1.59 -20.84
C LEU A 103 9.11 2.98 -20.97
N LEU A 104 10.43 3.02 -20.98
CA LEU A 104 11.22 4.22 -21.13
C LEU A 104 12.52 3.85 -21.85
N GLU A 105 12.85 4.59 -22.89
CA GLU A 105 14.13 4.50 -23.58
C GLU A 105 14.70 5.89 -23.81
N TYR A 106 15.97 6.07 -23.43
CA TYR A 106 16.79 7.20 -23.77
C TYR A 106 17.97 6.72 -24.60
N HIS A 107 18.11 7.23 -25.82
CA HIS A 107 19.23 6.93 -26.70
C HIS A 107 19.51 8.15 -27.59
N LYS A 108 20.81 8.54 -27.72
CA LYS A 108 21.23 9.66 -28.57
C LYS A 108 20.39 10.93 -28.39
N GLU A 109 20.16 11.32 -27.12
CA GLU A 109 19.37 12.51 -26.73
C GLU A 109 17.86 12.43 -27.06
N LYS A 110 17.40 11.34 -27.69
CA LYS A 110 15.99 11.06 -27.92
C LYS A 110 15.40 10.28 -26.74
N ARG A 111 14.19 10.62 -26.37
CA ARG A 111 13.42 9.92 -25.30
C ARG A 111 12.16 9.33 -25.91
N GLU A 112 11.96 8.05 -25.68
CA GLU A 112 10.74 7.34 -25.98
C GLU A 112 10.09 6.89 -24.68
N LEU A 113 8.84 7.26 -24.44
CA LEU A 113 8.14 7.05 -23.19
C LEU A 113 6.79 6.38 -23.47
N THR A 114 6.52 5.29 -22.79
CA THR A 114 5.18 4.73 -22.74
C THR A 114 4.32 5.57 -21.78
N PRO A 115 3.07 5.90 -22.12
CA PRO A 115 2.17 6.65 -21.26
C PRO A 115 2.07 6.04 -19.85
N GLY A 116 2.22 6.88 -18.82
CA GLY A 116 2.23 6.44 -17.43
C GLY A 116 3.63 6.24 -16.83
N PHE A 117 4.68 6.25 -17.65
CA PHE A 117 6.08 6.07 -17.21
C PHE A 117 6.94 7.27 -17.60
N LYS A 118 7.85 7.67 -16.74
CA LYS A 118 8.84 8.74 -17.01
C LYS A 118 10.01 8.65 -16.05
N PHE A 119 11.09 9.39 -16.32
CA PHE A 119 12.15 9.55 -15.31
C PHE A 119 11.58 10.18 -14.05
N ALA A 120 12.05 9.72 -12.89
CA ALA A 120 11.66 10.29 -11.59
C ALA A 120 12.09 11.77 -11.48
N GLU A 121 13.24 12.11 -12.08
CA GLU A 121 13.76 13.47 -12.20
C GLU A 121 13.23 14.14 -13.46
N PRO A 122 12.37 15.17 -13.38
CA PRO A 122 11.80 15.82 -14.58
C PRO A 122 12.86 16.44 -15.50
N SER A 123 13.94 16.99 -14.92
CA SER A 123 15.07 17.62 -15.63
C SER A 123 16.22 16.63 -15.89
N TRP A 124 15.96 15.31 -15.86
CA TRP A 124 16.99 14.31 -16.06
C TRP A 124 17.80 14.56 -17.36
N ASN A 125 19.11 14.39 -17.31
CA ASN A 125 20.02 14.46 -18.43
C ASN A 125 21.12 13.39 -18.34
N LYS A 126 21.96 13.25 -19.37
CA LYS A 126 22.98 12.20 -19.49
C LYS A 126 24.08 12.21 -18.43
N THR A 127 24.21 13.28 -17.64
CA THR A 127 25.16 13.37 -16.52
C THR A 127 24.51 13.09 -15.18
N ASN A 128 23.17 12.94 -15.15
CA ASN A 128 22.46 12.61 -13.92
C ASN A 128 22.42 11.09 -13.73
N MET A 129 23.12 10.63 -12.70
CA MET A 129 23.21 9.20 -12.35
C MET A 129 21.94 8.60 -11.76
N ASN A 130 20.94 9.40 -11.44
CA ASN A 130 19.63 8.93 -10.97
C ASN A 130 18.74 8.57 -12.16
N VAL A 131 18.72 7.27 -12.52
CA VAL A 131 17.93 6.75 -13.65
C VAL A 131 16.59 6.13 -13.21
N SER A 132 16.11 6.49 -12.02
CA SER A 132 14.87 5.98 -11.44
C SER A 132 13.66 6.20 -12.35
N LEU A 133 12.78 5.18 -12.40
CA LEU A 133 11.53 5.20 -13.16
C LEU A 133 10.38 5.63 -12.26
N LEU A 134 9.59 6.59 -12.69
CA LEU A 134 8.33 6.99 -12.04
C LEU A 134 7.15 6.38 -12.79
N LEU A 135 6.35 5.60 -12.08
CA LEU A 135 4.99 5.20 -12.45
C LEU A 135 4.03 6.30 -11.95
N THR A 136 3.33 6.97 -12.85
CA THR A 136 2.47 8.11 -12.48
C THR A 136 1.11 7.69 -11.94
N ASN A 137 0.67 6.47 -12.26
CA ASN A 137 -0.60 5.90 -11.83
C ASN A 137 -0.48 4.37 -11.86
N THR A 138 -0.11 3.77 -10.74
CA THR A 138 0.13 2.33 -10.64
C THR A 138 -1.16 1.54 -10.85
N LYS A 139 -1.14 0.54 -11.75
CA LYS A 139 -2.26 -0.34 -12.09
C LYS A 139 -1.98 -1.76 -11.59
N MET A 140 -3.01 -2.58 -11.44
CA MET A 140 -2.84 -4.02 -11.14
C MET A 140 -2.00 -4.71 -12.22
N ALA A 141 -2.18 -4.30 -13.48
CA ALA A 141 -1.42 -4.80 -14.62
C ALA A 141 0.09 -4.46 -14.58
N ASP A 142 0.52 -3.53 -13.74
CA ASP A 142 1.93 -3.18 -13.60
C ASP A 142 2.71 -4.15 -12.70
N LYS A 143 2.03 -5.06 -11.99
CA LYS A 143 2.68 -6.14 -11.24
C LYS A 143 3.57 -6.95 -12.16
N GLY A 144 4.83 -7.23 -11.74
CA GLY A 144 5.75 -8.03 -12.52
C GLY A 144 7.20 -7.71 -12.25
N GLN A 145 8.07 -8.20 -13.14
CA GLN A 145 9.50 -7.92 -13.12
C GLN A 145 9.84 -6.81 -14.11
N TYR A 146 10.75 -5.95 -13.68
CA TYR A 146 11.27 -4.82 -14.44
C TYR A 146 12.77 -4.96 -14.56
N GLU A 147 13.29 -4.58 -15.71
CA GLU A 147 14.73 -4.52 -15.98
C GLU A 147 15.10 -3.06 -16.27
N CYS A 148 16.13 -2.59 -15.57
CA CYS A 148 16.82 -1.35 -15.90
C CYS A 148 18.17 -1.69 -16.50
N MET A 149 18.42 -1.25 -17.72
CA MET A 149 19.72 -1.39 -18.39
C MET A 149 20.27 0.00 -18.69
N VAL A 150 21.50 0.23 -18.31
CA VAL A 150 22.21 1.50 -18.56
C VAL A 150 23.51 1.21 -19.29
N THR A 151 23.73 1.89 -20.40
CA THR A 151 25.00 1.92 -21.12
C THR A 151 25.65 3.27 -20.89
N THR A 152 26.90 3.25 -20.47
CA THR A 152 27.74 4.43 -20.31
C THR A 152 28.94 4.34 -21.27
N ASP A 153 29.73 5.39 -21.32
CA ASP A 153 31.00 5.43 -22.05
C ASP A 153 32.06 4.49 -21.47
N VAL A 154 31.87 3.96 -20.26
CA VAL A 154 32.83 3.08 -19.57
C VAL A 154 32.32 1.66 -19.36
N GLY A 155 31.04 1.36 -19.68
CA GLY A 155 30.49 0.02 -19.50
C GLY A 155 28.98 -0.03 -19.48
N ILE A 156 28.46 -1.25 -19.26
CA ILE A 156 27.01 -1.56 -19.22
C ILE A 156 26.69 -2.14 -17.83
N ALA A 157 25.56 -1.77 -17.29
CA ALA A 157 25.02 -2.36 -16.07
C ALA A 157 23.52 -2.64 -16.22
N THR A 158 23.09 -3.74 -15.63
CA THR A 158 21.68 -4.17 -15.64
C THR A 158 21.23 -4.52 -14.22
N ALA A 159 20.00 -4.21 -13.88
CA ALA A 159 19.38 -4.58 -12.61
C ALA A 159 17.93 -5.02 -12.82
N THR A 160 17.51 -6.03 -12.07
CA THR A 160 16.14 -6.54 -12.09
C THR A 160 15.43 -6.15 -10.81
N ILE A 161 14.16 -5.73 -10.93
CA ILE A 161 13.31 -5.24 -9.85
C ILE A 161 11.98 -5.99 -9.92
N SER A 162 11.49 -6.45 -8.77
CA SER A 162 10.16 -7.05 -8.64
C SER A 162 9.18 -6.02 -8.10
N LEU A 163 8.05 -5.83 -8.77
CA LEU A 163 6.96 -4.97 -8.34
C LEU A 163 5.74 -5.82 -8.00
N SER A 164 5.28 -5.73 -6.76
CA SER A 164 3.94 -6.15 -6.34
C SER A 164 3.02 -4.95 -6.26
N VAL A 165 1.74 -5.15 -6.57
CA VAL A 165 0.72 -4.09 -6.50
C VAL A 165 -0.42 -4.58 -5.62
N THR A 166 -0.89 -3.72 -4.73
CA THR A 166 -2.05 -3.96 -3.87
C THR A 166 -3.11 -2.88 -4.09
N ALA A 167 -4.37 -3.25 -3.86
CA ALA A 167 -5.48 -2.30 -3.83
C ALA A 167 -6.39 -2.64 -2.65
N LYS A 168 -6.94 -1.62 -2.00
CA LYS A 168 -7.85 -1.75 -0.87
C LYS A 168 -9.28 -1.44 -1.29
N TYR A 169 -10.23 -2.10 -0.65
CA TYR A 169 -11.63 -1.76 -0.78
C TYR A 169 -11.89 -0.34 -0.26
N LYS A 170 -12.74 0.38 -0.97
CA LYS A 170 -13.23 1.70 -0.53
C LYS A 170 -14.20 1.51 0.64
N THR A 171 -14.37 2.57 1.43
CA THR A 171 -15.43 2.62 2.45
C THR A 171 -16.77 2.24 1.81
N PRO A 172 -17.50 1.27 2.37
CA PRO A 172 -18.74 0.81 1.78
C PRO A 172 -19.82 1.88 1.82
N THR A 173 -20.74 1.80 0.85
CA THR A 173 -21.97 2.58 0.82
C THR A 173 -23.14 1.67 1.15
N MET A 174 -24.13 2.20 1.88
CA MET A 174 -25.32 1.45 2.27
C MET A 174 -26.59 2.14 1.75
N SER A 175 -27.58 1.32 1.44
CA SER A 175 -28.92 1.72 1.04
C SER A 175 -29.93 0.68 1.50
N CYS A 176 -31.24 0.94 1.39
CA CYS A 176 -32.28 -0.03 1.73
C CYS A 176 -33.45 -0.01 0.74
N LEU A 177 -34.20 -1.09 0.76
CA LEU A 177 -35.51 -1.19 0.11
C LEU A 177 -36.55 -1.65 1.13
N PRO A 178 -37.69 -0.93 1.25
CA PRO A 178 -38.03 0.31 0.57
C PRO A 178 -37.16 1.49 1.06
N GLU A 179 -36.90 2.48 0.20
CA GLU A 179 -36.04 3.63 0.54
C GLU A 179 -36.69 4.61 1.51
N THR A 180 -38.03 4.72 1.44
CA THR A 180 -38.81 5.67 2.24
C THR A 180 -40.11 5.07 2.73
N ASN A 181 -40.76 5.72 3.71
CA ASN A 181 -42.07 5.32 4.27
C ASN A 181 -42.08 3.89 4.86
N ILE A 182 -40.99 3.48 5.45
CA ILE A 182 -40.86 2.17 6.08
C ILE A 182 -41.83 2.12 7.27
N LYS A 183 -42.69 1.11 7.28
CA LYS A 183 -43.65 0.89 8.37
C LYS A 183 -43.12 -0.20 9.31
N GLU A 184 -43.53 -0.14 10.56
CA GLU A 184 -43.30 -1.21 11.52
C GLU A 184 -43.82 -2.57 11.01
N ASN A 185 -43.10 -3.63 11.34
CA ASN A 185 -43.41 -5.00 10.94
C ASN A 185 -43.38 -5.26 9.41
N THR A 186 -42.66 -4.44 8.65
CA THR A 186 -42.37 -4.70 7.23
C THR A 186 -40.97 -5.25 7.05
N ASP A 187 -40.76 -6.04 6.01
CA ASP A 187 -39.42 -6.52 5.65
C ASP A 187 -38.62 -5.40 4.99
N VAL A 188 -37.36 -5.24 5.42
CA VAL A 188 -36.45 -4.22 4.91
C VAL A 188 -35.15 -4.90 4.45
N THR A 189 -34.83 -4.77 3.17
CA THR A 189 -33.55 -5.27 2.64
C THR A 189 -32.53 -4.14 2.64
N ILE A 190 -31.41 -4.35 3.33
CA ILE A 190 -30.28 -3.41 3.39
C ILE A 190 -29.21 -3.92 2.46
N PHE A 191 -28.64 -3.01 1.68
CA PHE A 191 -27.51 -3.26 0.77
C PHE A 191 -26.24 -2.64 1.30
N CYS A 192 -25.13 -3.33 1.12
CA CYS A 192 -23.79 -2.85 1.40
C CYS A 192 -22.91 -3.11 0.19
N ASN A 193 -22.36 -2.05 -0.41
CA ASN A 193 -21.58 -2.10 -1.63
C ASN A 193 -20.21 -1.48 -1.42
N SER A 194 -19.16 -2.16 -1.87
CA SER A 194 -17.80 -1.64 -1.87
C SER A 194 -17.05 -2.06 -3.14
N THR A 195 -16.06 -1.29 -3.54
CA THR A 195 -15.29 -1.50 -4.76
C THR A 195 -13.81 -1.22 -4.54
N GLY A 196 -12.97 -1.71 -5.44
CA GLY A 196 -11.56 -1.31 -5.55
C GLY A 196 -10.58 -2.23 -4.86
N GLY A 197 -11.02 -3.29 -4.19
CA GLY A 197 -10.11 -4.26 -3.56
C GLY A 197 -9.42 -5.15 -4.59
N HIS A 198 -8.26 -5.66 -4.22
CA HIS A 198 -7.58 -6.70 -4.98
C HIS A 198 -7.82 -8.05 -4.32
N GLN A 199 -8.24 -9.05 -5.11
CA GLN A 199 -8.78 -10.33 -4.67
C GLN A 199 -10.17 -10.20 -4.03
N THR A 200 -10.89 -11.31 -4.02
CA THR A 200 -12.26 -11.37 -3.47
C THR A 200 -12.25 -11.16 -1.96
N GLY A 201 -12.88 -10.08 -1.50
CA GLY A 201 -13.09 -9.80 -0.09
C GLY A 201 -14.40 -10.38 0.44
N LEU A 202 -14.74 -10.02 1.67
CA LEU A 202 -15.95 -10.41 2.37
C LEU A 202 -16.66 -9.18 2.93
N ILE A 203 -17.98 -9.30 3.12
CA ILE A 203 -18.78 -8.32 3.86
C ILE A 203 -19.39 -9.01 5.06
N TRP A 204 -19.14 -8.47 6.25
CA TRP A 204 -19.73 -8.93 7.50
C TRP A 204 -20.80 -7.94 7.96
N TRP A 205 -21.88 -8.50 8.53
CA TRP A 205 -23.02 -7.74 9.02
C TRP A 205 -23.15 -7.86 10.52
N PHE A 206 -23.43 -6.73 11.18
CA PHE A 206 -23.64 -6.65 12.62
C PHE A 206 -24.83 -5.76 12.93
N ASP A 207 -25.57 -6.09 13.99
CA ASP A 207 -26.55 -5.20 14.61
C ASP A 207 -25.87 -4.25 15.61
N GLU A 208 -26.68 -3.38 16.24
CA GLU A 208 -26.23 -2.44 17.26
C GLU A 208 -25.71 -3.09 18.55
N PHE A 209 -26.02 -4.37 18.78
CA PHE A 209 -25.55 -5.17 19.93
C PHE A 209 -24.31 -5.99 19.59
N GLY A 210 -23.81 -5.92 18.38
CA GLY A 210 -22.64 -6.67 17.90
C GLY A 210 -22.92 -8.12 17.48
N SER A 211 -24.21 -8.51 17.34
CA SER A 211 -24.57 -9.84 16.83
C SER A 211 -24.22 -9.93 15.35
N ASN A 212 -23.63 -11.04 14.95
CA ASN A 212 -23.17 -11.27 13.58
C ASN A 212 -24.26 -11.93 12.72
N TRP A 213 -24.74 -11.20 11.73
CA TRP A 213 -25.81 -11.61 10.79
C TRP A 213 -25.27 -12.03 9.41
N THR A 214 -23.97 -12.14 9.24
CA THR A 214 -23.33 -12.44 7.94
C THR A 214 -23.87 -13.69 7.26
N ARG A 215 -24.23 -14.72 8.03
CA ARG A 215 -24.81 -15.98 7.49
C ARG A 215 -26.19 -15.81 6.87
N SER A 216 -26.92 -14.76 7.27
CA SER A 216 -28.25 -14.45 6.75
C SER A 216 -28.22 -13.48 5.58
N ALA A 217 -27.04 -13.05 5.17
CA ALA A 217 -26.82 -12.13 4.06
C ALA A 217 -26.31 -12.88 2.82
N GLU A 218 -26.65 -12.37 1.66
CA GLU A 218 -26.10 -12.82 0.38
C GLU A 218 -24.95 -11.91 -0.02
N LEU A 219 -23.87 -12.46 -0.61
CA LEU A 219 -22.72 -11.72 -1.11
C LEU A 219 -22.46 -12.07 -2.56
N VAL A 220 -22.35 -11.06 -3.41
CA VAL A 220 -21.91 -11.16 -4.80
C VAL A 220 -20.60 -10.40 -4.95
N ALA A 221 -19.57 -11.08 -5.45
CA ALA A 221 -18.29 -10.49 -5.81
C ALA A 221 -18.12 -10.55 -7.33
N LYS A 222 -17.77 -9.42 -7.95
CA LYS A 222 -17.54 -9.31 -9.39
C LYS A 222 -16.19 -8.68 -9.64
N GLU A 223 -15.37 -9.31 -10.49
CA GLU A 223 -14.14 -8.73 -10.99
C GLU A 223 -14.45 -7.71 -12.08
N THR A 224 -13.74 -6.60 -12.06
CA THR A 224 -13.81 -5.50 -13.04
C THR A 224 -12.66 -5.62 -14.06
N ASP A 225 -12.78 -4.96 -15.20
CA ASP A 225 -11.81 -5.05 -16.31
C ASP A 225 -10.38 -4.62 -15.94
N ASP A 226 -10.23 -3.83 -14.88
CA ASP A 226 -8.95 -3.39 -14.35
C ASP A 226 -8.35 -4.32 -13.28
N GLY A 227 -8.97 -5.51 -13.09
CA GLY A 227 -8.50 -6.54 -12.15
C GLY A 227 -8.79 -6.24 -10.68
N LEU A 228 -9.75 -5.37 -10.42
CA LEU A 228 -10.26 -5.07 -9.08
C LEU A 228 -11.58 -5.78 -8.83
N PHE A 229 -12.00 -5.85 -7.57
CA PHE A 229 -13.26 -6.47 -7.18
C PHE A 229 -14.28 -5.44 -6.70
N SER A 230 -15.54 -5.69 -7.10
CA SER A 230 -16.73 -5.02 -6.57
C SER A 230 -17.50 -6.05 -5.72
N LEU A 231 -17.82 -5.67 -4.50
CA LEU A 231 -18.61 -6.46 -3.56
C LEU A 231 -19.98 -5.82 -3.39
N SER A 232 -21.02 -6.64 -3.48
CA SER A 232 -22.40 -6.25 -3.19
C SER A 232 -23.00 -7.30 -2.26
N SER A 233 -23.45 -6.88 -1.09
CA SER A 233 -24.12 -7.76 -0.15
C SER A 233 -25.49 -7.22 0.22
N GLN A 234 -26.46 -8.13 0.32
CA GLN A 234 -27.82 -7.81 0.77
C GLN A 234 -28.18 -8.61 2.02
N PHE A 235 -28.80 -7.92 2.96
CA PHE A 235 -29.29 -8.48 4.22
C PHE A 235 -30.72 -8.04 4.45
N THR A 236 -31.65 -9.00 4.62
CA THR A 236 -33.07 -8.71 4.83
C THR A 236 -33.42 -8.82 6.31
N VAL A 237 -33.86 -7.71 6.89
CA VAL A 237 -34.43 -7.63 8.23
C VAL A 237 -35.92 -7.95 8.13
N LEU A 238 -36.31 -9.10 8.65
CA LEU A 238 -37.70 -9.53 8.65
C LEU A 238 -38.49 -8.80 9.74
N LYS A 239 -39.66 -8.26 9.39
CA LYS A 239 -40.56 -7.54 10.31
C LYS A 239 -39.82 -6.49 11.13
N ALA A 240 -39.10 -5.62 10.45
CA ALA A 240 -38.29 -4.55 11.08
C ALA A 240 -39.12 -3.72 12.05
N THR A 241 -38.53 -3.40 13.20
CA THR A 241 -39.17 -2.64 14.28
C THR A 241 -38.28 -1.47 14.68
N SER A 242 -38.89 -0.42 15.28
CA SER A 242 -38.17 0.74 15.76
C SER A 242 -37.22 0.47 16.95
N SER A 243 -37.30 -0.74 17.52
CA SER A 243 -36.41 -1.18 18.62
C SER A 243 -35.02 -1.65 18.14
N TYR A 244 -34.87 -1.99 16.85
CA TYR A 244 -33.64 -2.53 16.25
C TYR A 244 -33.44 -1.86 14.90
N THR A 245 -32.72 -0.77 14.86
CA THR A 245 -32.68 0.09 13.68
C THR A 245 -31.30 0.23 13.05
N ASN A 246 -30.24 0.01 13.82
CA ASN A 246 -28.87 0.28 13.36
C ASN A 246 -28.14 -1.01 12.97
N TYR A 247 -27.72 -1.07 11.72
CA TYR A 247 -26.94 -2.17 11.16
C TYR A 247 -25.62 -1.66 10.60
N THR A 248 -24.55 -2.41 10.84
CA THR A 248 -23.21 -2.08 10.38
C THR A 248 -22.72 -3.16 9.43
N CYS A 249 -22.21 -2.77 8.27
CA CYS A 249 -21.44 -3.65 7.41
C CYS A 249 -19.95 -3.34 7.49
N LYS A 250 -19.13 -4.39 7.51
CA LYS A 250 -17.67 -4.34 7.50
C LYS A 250 -17.14 -5.04 6.28
N VAL A 251 -16.28 -4.36 5.53
CA VAL A 251 -15.60 -4.93 4.37
C VAL A 251 -14.24 -5.44 4.82
N LEU A 252 -13.98 -6.71 4.53
CA LEU A 252 -12.73 -7.37 4.85
C LEU A 252 -12.04 -7.82 3.57
N ASN A 253 -10.72 -7.74 3.56
CA ASN A 253 -9.92 -8.33 2.49
C ASN A 253 -9.82 -9.87 2.63
N VAL A 254 -9.14 -10.50 1.67
CA VAL A 254 -8.93 -11.95 1.63
C VAL A 254 -8.24 -12.52 2.89
N ASN A 255 -7.46 -11.71 3.59
CA ASN A 255 -6.77 -12.10 4.82
C ASN A 255 -7.62 -11.87 6.07
N GLY A 256 -8.87 -11.41 5.93
CA GLY A 256 -9.77 -11.10 7.04
C GLY A 256 -9.51 -9.75 7.72
N ALA A 257 -8.60 -8.92 7.18
CA ALA A 257 -8.37 -7.58 7.72
C ALA A 257 -9.48 -6.62 7.26
N GLU A 258 -10.01 -5.83 8.19
CA GLU A 258 -11.01 -4.79 7.91
C GLU A 258 -10.39 -3.67 7.08
N GLU A 259 -11.04 -3.31 5.96
CA GLU A 259 -10.62 -2.22 5.08
C GLU A 259 -11.59 -1.03 5.08
N GLY A 260 -12.83 -1.26 5.52
CA GLY A 260 -13.82 -0.20 5.69
C GLY A 260 -15.08 -0.70 6.36
N MET A 261 -15.83 0.23 6.93
CA MET A 261 -17.13 -0.04 7.52
C MET A 261 -18.11 1.12 7.27
N ALA A 262 -19.41 0.80 7.28
CA ALA A 262 -20.49 1.78 7.28
C ALA A 262 -21.63 1.29 8.15
N SER A 263 -22.37 2.22 8.73
CA SER A 263 -23.56 1.94 9.52
C SER A 263 -24.78 2.58 8.88
N PHE A 264 -25.90 1.91 8.96
CA PHE A 264 -27.17 2.33 8.39
C PHE A 264 -28.28 2.23 9.43
N VAL A 265 -29.02 3.30 9.59
CA VAL A 265 -30.18 3.38 10.51
C VAL A 265 -31.45 3.34 9.70
N ILE A 266 -32.29 2.32 9.93
CA ILE A 266 -33.63 2.22 9.33
C ILE A 266 -34.50 3.34 9.88
N GLN A 267 -35.00 4.22 8.99
CA GLN A 267 -35.87 5.32 9.37
C GLN A 267 -37.34 4.93 9.12
N PHE A 268 -38.08 4.74 10.19
CA PHE A 268 -39.51 4.45 10.10
C PHE A 268 -40.32 5.71 9.85
N ALA A 269 -41.38 5.59 9.06
CA ALA A 269 -42.37 6.64 8.87
C ALA A 269 -42.98 7.04 10.24
N SER A 270 -43.00 8.31 10.55
CA SER A 270 -43.67 8.82 11.74
C SER A 270 -45.14 8.36 11.68
N ARG A 271 -45.64 7.73 12.75
CA ARG A 271 -47.06 7.52 12.88
C ARG A 271 -47.69 8.92 12.91
N ASP A 272 -48.43 9.28 11.85
CA ASP A 272 -49.37 10.37 11.92
C ASP A 272 -50.41 10.03 13.00
N LEU A 273 -50.08 10.37 14.25
CA LEU A 273 -51.07 10.56 15.26
C LEU A 273 -51.85 11.76 14.76
N GLY A 274 -53.02 11.51 14.14
CA GLY A 274 -53.91 12.52 13.61
C GLY A 274 -54.41 13.46 14.74
N ILE A 275 -53.50 14.24 15.25
CA ILE A 275 -53.80 15.44 16.04
C ILE A 275 -54.05 16.50 14.98
N LYS A 276 -55.38 16.73 14.71
CA LYS A 276 -55.81 17.97 14.09
C LYS A 276 -55.24 19.10 14.96
N SER A 277 -54.11 19.64 14.56
CA SER A 277 -53.64 20.91 15.09
C SER A 277 -54.41 22.01 14.36
N ASP A 278 -55.50 22.44 14.95
CA ASP A 278 -56.02 23.77 14.69
C ASP A 278 -54.92 24.76 15.00
N HIS A 279 -54.60 25.52 13.99
CA HIS A 279 -53.84 26.77 13.97
C HIS A 279 -53.02 27.13 15.23
N LEU A 280 -51.74 26.83 15.17
CA LEU A 280 -50.73 27.70 15.78
C LEU A 280 -49.52 27.74 14.84
N ASN A 281 -49.44 28.83 14.08
CA ASN A 281 -48.21 29.21 13.36
C ASN A 281 -47.09 29.44 14.38
N ILE A 282 -46.38 28.38 14.75
CA ILE A 282 -45.10 28.54 15.45
C ILE A 282 -44.04 28.47 14.34
N VAL A 283 -43.61 29.68 13.95
CA VAL A 283 -42.37 29.86 13.19
C VAL A 283 -41.25 29.20 13.98
N SER A 284 -40.86 27.99 13.56
CA SER A 284 -39.66 27.32 14.08
C SER A 284 -38.42 28.03 13.50
N THR A 285 -38.09 29.19 14.08
CA THR A 285 -36.74 29.70 14.00
C THR A 285 -35.89 28.82 14.92
N THR A 286 -35.09 27.96 14.35
CA THR A 286 -34.06 27.20 15.05
C THR A 286 -33.08 28.18 15.70
N ASN A 287 -33.35 28.54 16.97
CA ASN A 287 -32.52 29.43 17.79
C ASN A 287 -31.21 28.72 18.21
N TRP A 288 -30.40 28.34 17.26
CA TRP A 288 -29.03 27.91 17.56
C TRP A 288 -28.10 29.10 17.86
N LEU A 289 -28.55 30.32 17.60
CA LEU A 289 -27.87 31.58 17.96
C LEU A 289 -27.80 31.82 19.47
N ALA A 290 -28.75 31.31 20.27
CA ALA A 290 -28.76 31.51 21.72
C ALA A 290 -27.54 30.92 22.45
N PRO A 291 -27.10 29.66 22.20
CA PRO A 291 -25.91 29.14 22.87
C PRO A 291 -24.64 29.84 22.40
N VAL A 292 -24.56 30.32 21.15
CA VAL A 292 -23.40 31.04 20.62
C VAL A 292 -23.25 32.41 21.30
N ALA A 293 -24.36 33.12 21.56
CA ALA A 293 -24.34 34.40 22.26
C ALA A 293 -23.87 34.25 23.71
N VAL A 294 -24.31 33.21 24.43
CA VAL A 294 -23.89 32.94 25.81
C VAL A 294 -22.40 32.59 25.88
N ILE A 295 -21.93 31.74 25.01
CA ILE A 295 -20.47 31.37 24.95
C ILE A 295 -19.62 32.57 24.57
N GLY A 296 -20.06 33.37 23.59
CA GLY A 296 -19.38 34.59 23.20
C GLY A 296 -19.26 35.64 24.33
N SER A 297 -20.32 35.86 25.12
CA SER A 297 -20.29 36.78 26.23
C SER A 297 -19.38 36.32 27.37
N LEU A 298 -19.32 34.99 27.63
CA LEU A 298 -18.41 34.43 28.64
C LEU A 298 -16.95 34.60 28.25
N ILE A 299 -16.60 34.36 26.97
CA ILE A 299 -15.23 34.54 26.46
C ILE A 299 -14.82 36.02 26.55
N ILE A 300 -15.68 36.95 26.14
CA ILE A 300 -15.41 38.38 26.21
C ILE A 300 -15.21 38.81 27.66
N GLY A 301 -16.06 38.34 28.59
CA GLY A 301 -15.92 38.59 30.01
C GLY A 301 -14.61 38.10 30.60
N LEU A 302 -14.19 36.90 30.22
CA LEU A 302 -12.94 36.30 30.68
C LEU A 302 -11.71 37.05 30.15
N LEU A 303 -11.71 37.45 28.88
CA LEU A 303 -10.67 38.28 28.28
C LEU A 303 -10.56 39.66 28.93
N ALA A 304 -11.72 40.30 29.21
CA ALA A 304 -11.75 41.58 29.91
C ALA A 304 -11.19 41.47 31.33
N ALA A 305 -11.53 40.41 32.06
CA ALA A 305 -11.00 40.12 33.39
C ALA A 305 -9.48 39.92 33.36
N LEU A 306 -8.96 39.13 32.41
CA LEU A 306 -7.52 38.92 32.25
C LEU A 306 -6.75 40.19 31.91
N LEU A 307 -7.30 41.05 31.06
CA LEU A 307 -6.71 42.36 30.75
C LEU A 307 -6.73 43.29 31.99
N PHE A 308 -7.79 43.25 32.77
CA PHE A 308 -7.87 44.02 34.00
C PHE A 308 -6.84 43.58 35.06
N PHE A 309 -6.69 42.26 35.25
CA PHE A 309 -5.68 41.67 36.11
C PHE A 309 -4.24 42.02 35.65
N LYS A 310 -4.00 41.93 34.33
CA LYS A 310 -2.69 42.28 33.75
C LYS A 310 -2.37 43.77 33.96
N ARG A 311 -3.34 44.67 33.79
CA ARG A 311 -3.16 46.12 34.08
C ARG A 311 -2.92 46.38 35.56
N ARG A 312 -3.62 45.71 36.46
CA ARG A 312 -3.45 45.80 37.90
C ARG A 312 -2.10 45.29 38.36
N SER A 313 -1.63 44.18 37.79
CA SER A 313 -0.29 43.62 38.04
C SER A 313 0.82 44.58 37.57
N ALA A 314 0.67 45.18 36.39
CA ALA A 314 1.61 46.16 35.87
C ALA A 314 1.67 47.43 36.70
N GLN A 315 0.56 47.89 37.30
CA GLN A 315 0.52 49.04 38.23
C GLN A 315 1.18 48.71 39.58
N ARG A 316 1.05 47.46 40.07
CA ARG A 316 1.77 47.02 41.29
C ARG A 316 3.27 46.94 41.08
N ALA A 317 3.75 46.49 39.93
CA ALA A 317 5.18 46.45 39.57
C ALA A 317 5.77 47.87 39.48
N ARG A 318 5.01 48.88 39.01
CA ARG A 318 5.48 50.28 38.97
C ARG A 318 5.55 50.96 40.36
N ARG A 319 4.84 50.47 41.39
CA ARG A 319 4.89 50.98 42.75
C ARG A 319 6.06 50.44 43.58
N GLN A 320 6.75 49.41 43.14
CA GLN A 320 7.89 48.81 43.85
C GLN A 320 9.27 49.29 43.35
N SER A 321 9.33 50.17 42.35
CA SER A 321 10.58 50.68 41.79
C SER A 321 11.01 52.04 42.31
N THR A 322 10.45 52.51 43.44
CA THR A 322 10.87 53.77 44.10
C THR A 322 11.32 53.50 45.53
N PHE A 323 12.46 52.85 45.68
CA PHE A 323 13.28 52.99 46.92
C PHE A 323 14.71 53.22 46.53
N PRO A 324 15.43 54.16 47.17
CA PRO A 324 16.73 54.62 46.78
C PRO A 324 17.84 53.69 47.27
N LEU A 325 18.86 53.55 46.42
CA LEU A 325 20.15 52.94 46.72
C LEU A 325 20.80 53.67 47.88
N MET A 326 21.14 52.94 48.96
CA MET A 326 22.21 53.37 49.88
C MET A 326 23.33 52.34 49.90
N SER A 327 24.47 52.88 49.62
CA SER A 327 25.81 52.37 49.66
C SER A 327 26.21 51.63 50.94
N GLY A 328 27.06 50.57 50.80
CA GLY A 328 27.72 49.91 51.91
C GLY A 328 28.60 48.75 51.51
N HIS A 329 29.86 49.10 51.36
CA HIS A 329 31.07 48.31 51.31
C HIS A 329 31.09 47.07 52.24
N GLN A 330 31.62 45.93 51.81
CA GLN A 330 32.84 45.24 52.29
C GLN A 330 32.88 43.73 51.90
N GLN A 331 33.93 43.42 51.17
CA GLN A 331 34.98 42.38 51.38
C GLN A 331 34.56 40.87 51.41
N ILE A 332 35.27 40.24 50.51
CA ILE A 332 35.67 38.83 50.32
C ILE A 332 36.43 38.28 51.57
N PRO A 333 36.62 36.98 51.87
CA PRO A 333 36.96 35.90 50.91
C PRO A 333 36.51 34.46 51.28
N GLY A 334 36.79 33.58 50.36
CA GLY A 334 37.32 32.24 50.63
C GLY A 334 36.38 31.08 50.32
N MET A 335 36.74 30.40 49.39
CA MET A 335 37.41 29.09 49.30
C MET A 335 36.51 27.85 49.09
N ILE A 336 36.77 27.27 47.94
CA ILE A 336 37.14 25.87 47.69
C ILE A 336 36.09 24.77 47.75
N ASN A 337 36.02 24.14 46.58
CA ASN A 337 36.01 22.67 46.30
C ASN A 337 34.77 21.81 46.58
N MET A 338 34.46 21.12 45.65
CA MET A 338 34.67 19.70 45.32
C MET A 338 33.38 19.00 44.85
N LEU A 339 33.47 18.60 43.60
CA LEU A 339 33.39 17.23 43.11
C LEU A 339 32.13 16.43 43.32
N ARG A 340 31.74 15.93 42.18
CA ARG A 340 31.41 14.51 41.85
C ARG A 340 29.95 14.17 41.81
N GLN A 341 29.58 13.77 40.66
CA GLN A 341 29.41 12.45 40.05
C GLN A 341 28.03 11.87 40.25
N GLU A 342 27.55 11.46 39.11
CA GLU A 342 26.84 10.22 38.76
C GLU A 342 25.33 10.15 39.18
N VAL A 343 24.44 9.83 38.32
CA VAL A 343 24.30 8.71 37.36
C VAL A 343 23.51 9.20 36.15
#